data_4e1d3ad09acad113ed07b59bf562d6e9
#
_entry.id   4e1d3ad09acad113ed07b59bf562d6e9
#
_cell.length_a   1.000
_cell.length_b   1.000
_cell.length_c   1.000
_cell.angle_alpha   90.00
_cell.angle_beta   90.00
_cell.angle_gamma   90.00
#
_symmetry.space_group_name_H-M   'P 1'
#
loop_
_entity.id
_entity.type
_entity.pdbx_description
1 polymer ?
#
loop_
_entity_poly.entity_id
_entity_poly.type
_entity_poly.pdbx_seq_one_letter_code
_entity_poly.pdbx_strand_id
1 'polypeptide(L)'
;MQHTVDATMLRTAGRVLTRRVAPATGATLVVGSAAFYANDPKTASRTYVLLTEMAPVILAYRFVEKKQQIRRYLNHENPQLEDAEWDSLHNKYAKSTVDCMRRMLGSYVKLGQFLALRPDIVPQVWTDELRTLESAVPAQSTKLVHETIQRAYGKDVSDVFAEFDDKPVGSASIGQVHRATLKDGTSVAVKVQYGAGNETVMRNDIKHGKELFRILAPEQVAVLDEIEAQFATEFDYRQEARSPRFEV
;
A
#
# COMPACT_ATOMS: atom_id res chain seq x y z
N MET A 1 -5.47 28.51 44.22
CA MET A 1 -5.98 29.17 43.01
C MET A 1 -6.62 28.08 42.13
N GLN A 2 -7.94 27.95 42.22
CA GLN A 2 -8.70 26.99 41.42
C GLN A 2 -8.90 27.60 40.02
N HIS A 3 -8.28 27.02 39.00
CA HIS A 3 -8.62 27.33 37.61
C HIS A 3 -9.89 26.57 37.24
N THR A 4 -11.00 27.25 37.27
CA THR A 4 -12.27 26.82 36.66
C THR A 4 -12.06 26.72 35.16
N VAL A 5 -12.04 25.49 34.63
CA VAL A 5 -12.03 25.24 33.20
C VAL A 5 -13.36 25.75 32.63
N ASP A 6 -13.28 26.75 31.76
CA ASP A 6 -14.44 27.41 31.17
C ASP A 6 -15.23 26.42 30.29
N ALA A 7 -16.42 26.10 30.73
CA ALA A 7 -17.39 25.26 30.03
C ALA A 7 -17.70 25.74 28.60
N THR A 8 -17.32 26.94 28.26
CA THR A 8 -17.47 27.56 26.94
C THR A 8 -16.52 26.96 25.92
N MET A 9 -15.29 26.56 26.35
CA MET A 9 -14.32 25.89 25.46
C MET A 9 -14.78 24.49 25.02
N LEU A 10 -15.37 23.73 25.92
CA LEU A 10 -15.91 22.38 25.58
C LEU A 10 -17.14 22.47 24.66
N ARG A 11 -17.96 23.49 24.77
CA ARG A 11 -19.09 23.73 23.86
C ARG A 11 -18.64 24.21 22.49
N THR A 12 -17.53 24.95 22.39
CA THR A 12 -16.98 25.42 21.11
C THR A 12 -16.30 24.29 20.34
N ALA A 13 -15.56 23.41 21.02
CA ALA A 13 -14.96 22.22 20.43
C ALA A 13 -16.03 21.23 19.89
N GLY A 14 -17.12 21.03 20.65
CA GLY A 14 -18.26 20.21 20.22
C GLY A 14 -19.00 20.81 19.01
N ARG A 15 -19.12 22.14 18.92
CA ARG A 15 -19.77 22.83 17.80
C ARG A 15 -18.92 22.87 16.52
N VAL A 16 -17.59 22.84 16.63
CA VAL A 16 -16.70 22.78 15.45
C VAL A 16 -16.71 21.39 14.84
N LEU A 17 -16.79 20.32 15.65
CA LEU A 17 -16.91 18.96 15.14
C LEU A 17 -18.27 18.68 14.48
N THR A 18 -19.37 19.24 15.03
CA THR A 18 -20.72 19.01 14.47
C THR A 18 -21.03 19.89 13.23
N ARG A 19 -20.29 20.96 13.00
CA ARG A 19 -20.56 21.87 11.86
C ARG A 19 -19.85 21.50 10.57
N ARG A 20 -18.89 20.54 10.56
CA ARG A 20 -18.17 20.11 9.36
C ARG A 20 -18.54 18.74 8.82
N VAL A 21 -19.48 18.05 9.45
CA VAL A 21 -20.08 16.83 8.89
C VAL A 21 -21.52 17.13 8.55
N ALA A 22 -21.73 17.80 7.43
CA ALA A 22 -23.06 18.00 6.90
C ALA A 22 -23.62 16.66 6.38
N PRO A 23 -24.91 16.35 6.56
CA PRO A 23 -25.53 15.09 6.13
C PRO A 23 -25.63 14.92 4.60
N ALA A 24 -25.08 15.86 3.82
CA ALA A 24 -24.99 15.77 2.36
C ALA A 24 -23.93 14.77 1.87
N THR A 25 -23.10 14.22 2.76
CA THR A 25 -21.96 13.42 2.37
C THR A 25 -22.27 11.96 2.01
N GLY A 26 -23.38 11.42 2.49
CA GLY A 26 -23.74 10.01 2.19
C GLY A 26 -24.13 9.80 0.72
N ALA A 27 -25.00 10.65 0.19
CA ALA A 27 -25.47 10.55 -1.20
C ALA A 27 -24.36 10.92 -2.20
N THR A 28 -23.53 11.93 -1.90
CA THR A 28 -22.40 12.33 -2.74
C THR A 28 -21.29 11.27 -2.78
N LEU A 29 -21.03 10.58 -1.64
CA LEU A 29 -20.10 9.46 -1.58
C LEU A 29 -20.61 8.26 -2.37
N VAL A 30 -21.90 7.95 -2.30
CA VAL A 30 -22.51 6.82 -3.03
C VAL A 30 -22.54 7.07 -4.54
N VAL A 31 -22.94 8.26 -4.97
CA VAL A 31 -22.96 8.63 -6.41
C VAL A 31 -21.54 8.76 -6.96
N GLY A 32 -20.63 9.37 -6.21
CA GLY A 32 -19.20 9.46 -6.59
C GLY A 32 -18.56 8.07 -6.70
N SER A 33 -18.87 7.16 -5.79
CA SER A 33 -18.37 5.78 -5.84
C SER A 33 -18.93 5.00 -7.05
N ALA A 34 -20.21 5.12 -7.36
CA ALA A 34 -20.81 4.42 -8.50
C ALA A 34 -20.22 4.88 -9.85
N ALA A 35 -20.04 6.19 -10.05
CA ALA A 35 -19.37 6.74 -11.23
C ALA A 35 -17.90 6.32 -11.32
N PHE A 36 -17.21 6.25 -10.18
CA PHE A 36 -15.82 5.79 -10.07
C PHE A 36 -15.70 4.30 -10.44
N TYR A 37 -16.62 3.44 -9.94
CA TYR A 37 -16.66 2.01 -10.30
C TYR A 37 -16.93 1.79 -11.80
N ALA A 38 -17.76 2.62 -12.42
CA ALA A 38 -18.09 2.51 -13.84
C ALA A 38 -16.90 2.85 -14.74
N ASN A 39 -16.06 3.82 -14.33
CA ASN A 39 -14.95 4.32 -15.14
C ASN A 39 -13.65 3.50 -14.99
N ASP A 40 -13.36 2.98 -13.79
CA ASP A 40 -12.19 2.14 -13.53
C ASP A 40 -12.49 1.10 -12.44
N PRO A 41 -13.07 -0.05 -12.81
CA PRO A 41 -13.44 -1.10 -11.87
C PRO A 41 -12.27 -1.67 -11.06
N LYS A 42 -11.06 -1.68 -11.64
CA LYS A 42 -9.86 -2.20 -10.94
C LYS A 42 -9.43 -1.27 -9.83
N THR A 43 -9.24 0.01 -10.12
CA THR A 43 -8.91 1.01 -9.12
C THR A 43 -10.00 1.15 -8.07
N ALA A 44 -11.27 1.09 -8.47
CA ALA A 44 -12.40 1.14 -7.56
C ALA A 44 -12.42 -0.04 -6.57
N SER A 45 -12.19 -1.27 -7.03
CA SER A 45 -12.12 -2.44 -6.13
C SER A 45 -10.96 -2.35 -5.15
N ARG A 46 -9.80 -1.85 -5.57
CA ARG A 46 -8.63 -1.62 -4.70
C ARG A 46 -8.90 -0.55 -3.65
N THR A 47 -9.52 0.56 -4.05
CA THR A 47 -9.93 1.62 -3.12
C THR A 47 -10.96 1.11 -2.11
N TYR A 48 -11.90 0.27 -2.53
CA TYR A 48 -12.87 -0.34 -1.63
C TYR A 48 -12.17 -1.20 -0.55
N VAL A 49 -11.22 -2.05 -0.94
CA VAL A 49 -10.44 -2.87 0.02
C VAL A 49 -9.63 -1.96 0.95
N LEU A 50 -8.98 -0.92 0.45
CA LEU A 50 -8.26 0.05 1.26
C LEU A 50 -9.18 0.67 2.33
N LEU A 51 -10.35 1.13 1.95
CA LEU A 51 -11.30 1.76 2.87
C LEU A 51 -11.89 0.77 3.88
N THR A 52 -12.20 -0.44 3.48
CA THR A 52 -12.86 -1.42 4.36
C THR A 52 -11.90 -2.15 5.28
N GLU A 53 -10.67 -2.39 4.86
CA GLU A 53 -9.68 -3.12 5.66
C GLU A 53 -8.69 -2.20 6.38
N MET A 54 -8.23 -1.10 5.74
CA MET A 54 -7.22 -0.21 6.31
C MET A 54 -7.80 0.92 7.16
N ALA A 55 -8.95 1.50 6.78
CA ALA A 55 -9.54 2.58 7.57
C ALA A 55 -9.87 2.17 9.01
N PRO A 56 -10.42 0.98 9.28
CA PRO A 56 -10.64 0.53 10.67
C PRO A 56 -9.35 0.40 11.47
N VAL A 57 -8.25 -0.03 10.84
CA VAL A 57 -6.93 -0.10 11.49
C VAL A 57 -6.47 1.30 11.88
N ILE A 58 -6.43 2.23 10.93
CA ILE A 58 -6.03 3.61 11.17
C ILE A 58 -6.88 4.24 12.28
N LEU A 59 -8.19 4.06 12.24
CA LEU A 59 -9.11 4.59 13.25
C LEU A 59 -8.84 3.99 14.64
N ALA A 60 -8.51 2.69 14.74
CA ALA A 60 -8.17 2.06 16.01
C ALA A 60 -6.90 2.67 16.63
N TYR A 61 -5.86 2.90 15.81
CA TYR A 61 -4.64 3.58 16.24
C TYR A 61 -4.90 5.02 16.68
N ARG A 62 -5.68 5.77 15.90
CA ARG A 62 -6.08 7.14 16.25
C ARG A 62 -6.89 7.20 17.55
N PHE A 63 -7.77 6.22 17.76
CA PHE A 63 -8.55 6.14 18.99
C PHE A 63 -7.65 5.96 20.23
N VAL A 64 -6.70 5.03 20.18
CA VAL A 64 -5.76 4.82 21.29
C VAL A 64 -4.89 6.05 21.52
N GLU A 65 -4.35 6.63 20.47
CA GLU A 65 -3.57 7.88 20.56
C GLU A 65 -4.36 9.00 21.24
N LYS A 66 -5.59 9.25 20.80
CA LYS A 66 -6.44 10.27 21.40
C LYS A 66 -6.80 9.97 22.85
N LYS A 67 -7.06 8.70 23.18
CA LYS A 67 -7.31 8.24 24.55
C LYS A 67 -6.11 8.51 25.45
N GLN A 68 -4.89 8.23 25.00
CA GLN A 68 -3.66 8.51 25.74
C GLN A 68 -3.41 10.01 25.89
N GLN A 69 -3.63 10.81 24.85
CA GLN A 69 -3.55 12.28 24.94
C GLN A 69 -4.48 12.86 26.00
N ILE A 70 -5.72 12.34 26.08
CA ILE A 70 -6.69 12.76 27.10
C ILE A 70 -6.20 12.36 28.51
N ARG A 71 -5.67 11.13 28.70
CA ARG A 71 -5.10 10.72 30.00
C ARG A 71 -3.97 11.65 30.45
N ARG A 72 -3.04 11.96 29.53
CA ARG A 72 -1.93 12.90 29.81
C ARG A 72 -2.44 14.28 30.19
N TYR A 73 -3.42 14.80 29.49
CA TYR A 73 -4.05 16.07 29.80
C TYR A 73 -4.70 16.10 31.19
N LEU A 74 -5.26 14.96 31.63
CA LEU A 74 -5.88 14.81 32.94
C LEU A 74 -4.88 14.43 34.06
N ASN A 75 -3.59 14.40 33.80
CA ASN A 75 -2.52 13.93 34.69
C ASN A 75 -2.74 12.48 35.21
N HIS A 76 -3.35 11.63 34.41
CA HIS A 76 -3.58 10.21 34.69
C HIS A 76 -2.67 9.33 33.84
N GLU A 77 -1.41 9.73 33.67
CA GLU A 77 -0.42 9.00 32.90
C GLU A 77 -0.15 7.62 33.49
N ASN A 78 -0.08 6.62 32.63
CA ASN A 78 0.31 5.27 33.01
C ASN A 78 1.09 4.64 31.85
N PRO A 79 2.43 4.77 31.83
CA PRO A 79 3.25 4.29 30.74
C PRO A 79 3.06 2.81 30.45
N GLN A 80 2.98 1.95 31.48
CA GLN A 80 2.82 0.51 31.29
C GLN A 80 1.47 0.17 30.61
N LEU A 81 0.41 0.90 30.94
CA LEU A 81 -0.89 0.73 30.30
C LEU A 81 -0.86 1.25 28.86
N GLU A 82 -0.17 2.36 28.61
CA GLU A 82 -0.03 2.94 27.27
C GLU A 82 0.75 1.99 26.33
N ASP A 83 1.85 1.43 26.81
CA ASP A 83 2.62 0.43 26.07
C ASP A 83 1.79 -0.83 25.78
N ALA A 84 1.08 -1.34 26.77
CA ALA A 84 0.20 -2.51 26.62
C ALA A 84 -0.94 -2.26 25.60
N GLU A 85 -1.48 -1.04 25.52
CA GLU A 85 -2.48 -0.67 24.51
C GLU A 85 -1.90 -0.69 23.11
N TRP A 86 -0.67 -0.19 22.91
CA TRP A 86 0.02 -0.26 21.61
C TRP A 86 0.34 -1.70 21.22
N ASP A 87 0.90 -2.48 22.12
CA ASP A 87 1.22 -3.89 21.89
C ASP A 87 -0.01 -4.69 21.49
N SER A 88 -1.14 -4.43 22.17
CA SER A 88 -2.42 -5.07 21.85
C SER A 88 -2.87 -4.74 20.41
N LEU A 89 -2.73 -3.48 19.97
CA LEU A 89 -3.07 -3.09 18.61
C LEU A 89 -2.11 -3.70 17.59
N HIS A 90 -0.81 -3.67 17.87
CA HIS A 90 0.19 -4.25 16.97
C HIS A 90 -0.07 -5.73 16.75
N ASN A 91 -0.25 -6.50 17.83
CA ASN A 91 -0.56 -7.93 17.75
C ASN A 91 -1.89 -8.23 17.03
N LYS A 92 -2.90 -7.36 17.23
CA LYS A 92 -4.21 -7.54 16.60
C LYS A 92 -4.20 -7.33 15.10
N TYR A 93 -3.46 -6.32 14.62
CA TYR A 93 -3.61 -5.83 13.25
C TYR A 93 -2.44 -6.16 12.32
N ALA A 94 -1.23 -6.46 12.82
CA ALA A 94 -0.06 -6.67 11.97
C ALA A 94 -0.30 -7.74 10.91
N LYS A 95 -0.66 -8.95 11.34
CA LYS A 95 -0.88 -10.08 10.42
C LYS A 95 -1.98 -9.80 9.39
N SER A 96 -3.16 -9.34 9.83
CA SER A 96 -4.30 -9.10 8.91
C SER A 96 -4.00 -8.00 7.90
N THR A 97 -3.26 -6.96 8.30
CA THR A 97 -2.82 -5.88 7.41
C THR A 97 -1.83 -6.39 6.37
N VAL A 98 -0.84 -7.19 6.79
CA VAL A 98 0.14 -7.77 5.87
C VAL A 98 -0.52 -8.75 4.91
N ASP A 99 -1.49 -9.55 5.37
CA ASP A 99 -2.28 -10.42 4.50
C ASP A 99 -3.11 -9.61 3.48
N CYS A 100 -3.65 -8.46 3.87
CA CYS A 100 -4.29 -7.52 2.94
C CYS A 100 -3.29 -6.99 1.90
N MET A 101 -2.11 -6.52 2.33
CA MET A 101 -1.05 -6.06 1.42
C MET A 101 -0.68 -7.14 0.39
N ARG A 102 -0.56 -8.40 0.84
CA ARG A 102 -0.25 -9.55 -0.03
C ARG A 102 -1.33 -9.79 -1.08
N ARG A 103 -2.62 -9.66 -0.72
CA ARG A 103 -3.74 -9.77 -1.69
C ARG A 103 -3.78 -8.61 -2.67
N MET A 104 -3.43 -7.41 -2.20
CA MET A 104 -3.44 -6.19 -3.02
C MET A 104 -2.32 -6.17 -4.05
N LEU A 105 -1.17 -6.81 -3.78
CA LEU A 105 0.01 -6.83 -4.63
C LEU A 105 0.58 -5.43 -4.95
N GLY A 106 1.55 -5.36 -5.85
CA GLY A 106 2.08 -4.09 -6.40
C GLY A 106 2.59 -3.13 -5.32
N SER A 107 2.05 -1.91 -5.28
CA SER A 107 2.41 -0.84 -4.35
C SER A 107 2.34 -1.25 -2.88
N TYR A 108 1.37 -2.07 -2.49
CA TYR A 108 1.19 -2.49 -1.10
C TYR A 108 2.28 -3.46 -0.65
N VAL A 109 2.63 -4.44 -1.49
CA VAL A 109 3.76 -5.35 -1.21
C VAL A 109 5.06 -4.55 -1.14
N LYS A 110 5.27 -3.62 -2.08
CA LYS A 110 6.45 -2.77 -2.11
C LYS A 110 6.56 -1.88 -0.88
N LEU A 111 5.45 -1.25 -0.48
CA LEU A 111 5.34 -0.50 0.77
C LEU A 111 5.72 -1.36 1.97
N GLY A 112 5.16 -2.57 2.06
CA GLY A 112 5.46 -3.50 3.15
C GLY A 112 6.93 -3.90 3.20
N GLN A 113 7.56 -4.19 2.05
CA GLN A 113 8.99 -4.48 1.95
C GLN A 113 9.85 -3.30 2.41
N PHE A 114 9.48 -2.07 2.00
CA PHE A 114 10.16 -0.86 2.46
C PHE A 114 10.05 -0.69 3.98
N LEU A 115 8.86 -0.84 4.54
CA LEU A 115 8.63 -0.72 5.98
C LEU A 115 9.32 -1.83 6.78
N ALA A 116 9.49 -3.04 6.23
CA ALA A 116 10.24 -4.12 6.86
C ALA A 116 11.73 -3.77 7.10
N LEU A 117 12.28 -2.84 6.32
CA LEU A 117 13.67 -2.35 6.44
C LEU A 117 13.80 -1.16 7.40
N ARG A 118 12.72 -0.72 8.04
CA ARG A 118 12.67 0.46 8.92
C ARG A 118 12.31 0.09 10.37
N PRO A 119 13.13 -0.72 11.07
CA PRO A 119 12.90 -1.07 12.46
C PRO A 119 13.02 0.14 13.42
N ASP A 120 13.52 1.28 12.92
CA ASP A 120 13.60 2.55 13.61
C ASP A 120 12.24 3.22 13.82
N ILE A 121 11.27 2.93 12.94
CA ILE A 121 9.91 3.51 12.99
C ILE A 121 8.79 2.47 13.06
N VAL A 122 9.11 1.20 12.79
CA VAL A 122 8.12 0.11 12.71
C VAL A 122 8.36 -0.86 13.88
N PRO A 123 7.36 -1.10 14.76
CA PRO A 123 7.46 -2.05 15.85
C PRO A 123 7.82 -3.47 15.37
N GLN A 124 8.53 -4.23 16.22
CA GLN A 124 9.05 -5.56 15.87
C GLN A 124 7.96 -6.51 15.36
N VAL A 125 6.79 -6.53 15.99
CA VAL A 125 5.63 -7.37 15.58
C VAL A 125 5.23 -7.12 14.11
N TRP A 126 5.23 -5.85 13.69
CA TRP A 126 4.97 -5.48 12.30
C TRP A 126 6.12 -5.87 11.38
N THR A 127 7.37 -5.62 11.80
CA THR A 127 8.56 -5.94 11.01
C THR A 127 8.62 -7.44 10.71
N ASP A 128 8.32 -8.30 11.69
CA ASP A 128 8.32 -9.76 11.52
C ASP A 128 7.27 -10.21 10.49
N GLU A 129 6.06 -9.66 10.54
CA GLU A 129 5.03 -9.96 9.55
C GLU A 129 5.36 -9.40 8.16
N LEU A 130 5.87 -8.16 8.09
CA LEU A 130 6.22 -7.49 6.84
C LEU A 130 7.36 -8.20 6.08
N ARG A 131 8.34 -8.78 6.78
CA ARG A 131 9.41 -9.58 6.15
C ARG A 131 8.88 -10.78 5.37
N THR A 132 7.71 -11.29 5.73
CA THR A 132 7.07 -12.38 4.97
C THR A 132 6.69 -11.96 3.54
N LEU A 133 6.65 -10.66 3.24
CA LEU A 133 6.40 -10.15 1.89
C LEU A 133 7.64 -10.21 0.96
N GLU A 134 8.84 -10.44 1.51
CA GLU A 134 10.07 -10.53 0.71
C GLU A 134 10.12 -11.82 -0.13
N SER A 135 9.56 -12.91 0.39
CA SER A 135 9.67 -14.25 -0.20
C SER A 135 8.39 -14.77 -0.87
N ALA A 136 7.29 -14.01 -0.90
CA ALA A 136 5.97 -14.58 -1.09
C ALA A 136 5.11 -13.90 -2.17
N VAL A 137 5.70 -13.38 -3.24
CA VAL A 137 4.88 -13.00 -4.40
C VAL A 137 4.75 -14.23 -5.31
N PRO A 138 3.58 -14.90 -5.34
CA PRO A 138 3.39 -16.03 -6.22
C PRO A 138 3.51 -15.56 -7.68
N ALA A 139 4.19 -16.37 -8.49
CA ALA A 139 4.28 -16.14 -9.92
C ALA A 139 2.86 -16.06 -10.53
N GLN A 140 2.65 -15.14 -11.45
CA GLN A 140 1.42 -15.09 -12.24
C GLN A 140 1.37 -16.26 -13.24
N SER A 141 0.14 -16.60 -13.66
CA SER A 141 -0.06 -17.68 -14.62
C SER A 141 0.59 -17.35 -15.96
N THR A 142 1.06 -18.39 -16.64
CA THR A 142 1.61 -18.33 -18.01
C THR A 142 0.71 -17.55 -18.96
N LYS A 143 -0.62 -17.74 -18.87
CA LYS A 143 -1.59 -17.00 -19.67
C LYS A 143 -1.45 -15.49 -19.53
N LEU A 144 -1.36 -14.97 -18.29
CA LEU A 144 -1.21 -13.53 -18.04
C LEU A 144 0.15 -13.00 -18.51
N VAL A 145 1.19 -13.82 -18.43
CA VAL A 145 2.53 -13.50 -18.97
C VAL A 145 2.46 -13.32 -20.49
N HIS A 146 1.90 -14.30 -21.19
CA HIS A 146 1.75 -14.26 -22.65
C HIS A 146 0.88 -13.08 -23.10
N GLU A 147 -0.25 -12.83 -22.46
CA GLU A 147 -1.10 -11.65 -22.73
C GLU A 147 -0.34 -10.33 -22.52
N THR A 148 0.56 -10.27 -21.52
CA THR A 148 1.36 -9.08 -21.28
C THR A 148 2.40 -8.87 -22.36
N ILE A 149 3.09 -9.92 -22.80
CA ILE A 149 4.05 -9.89 -23.89
C ILE A 149 3.34 -9.51 -25.20
N GLN A 150 2.20 -10.16 -25.51
CA GLN A 150 1.41 -9.86 -26.69
C GLN A 150 0.96 -8.39 -26.74
N ARG A 151 0.53 -7.85 -25.58
CA ARG A 151 0.15 -6.42 -25.49
C ARG A 151 1.34 -5.48 -25.71
N ALA A 152 2.52 -5.86 -25.25
CA ALA A 152 3.73 -5.04 -25.37
C ALA A 152 4.30 -5.03 -26.79
N TYR A 153 4.29 -6.17 -27.46
CA TYR A 153 4.92 -6.35 -28.78
C TYR A 153 3.91 -6.39 -29.94
N GLY A 154 2.61 -6.52 -29.67
CA GLY A 154 1.58 -6.71 -30.70
C GLY A 154 1.70 -8.04 -31.46
N LYS A 155 2.42 -9.02 -30.91
CA LYS A 155 2.76 -10.32 -31.48
C LYS A 155 2.66 -11.40 -30.42
N ASP A 156 2.45 -12.64 -30.86
CA ASP A 156 2.49 -13.79 -29.97
C ASP A 156 3.92 -14.05 -29.47
N VAL A 157 4.03 -14.72 -28.30
CA VAL A 157 5.33 -15.03 -27.66
C VAL A 157 6.24 -15.79 -28.65
N SER A 158 5.68 -16.75 -29.41
CA SER A 158 6.39 -17.54 -30.43
C SER A 158 6.90 -16.73 -31.63
N ASP A 159 6.32 -15.56 -31.87
CA ASP A 159 6.78 -14.66 -32.93
C ASP A 159 7.92 -13.74 -32.44
N VAL A 160 7.94 -13.44 -31.16
CA VAL A 160 8.96 -12.58 -30.54
C VAL A 160 10.23 -13.37 -30.19
N PHE A 161 10.06 -14.55 -29.56
CA PHE A 161 11.15 -15.39 -29.09
C PHE A 161 11.26 -16.67 -29.89
N ALA A 162 12.46 -17.21 -30.07
CA ALA A 162 12.69 -18.55 -30.59
C ALA A 162 12.27 -19.61 -29.58
N GLU A 163 12.62 -19.34 -28.28
CA GLU A 163 12.24 -20.16 -27.15
C GLU A 163 11.85 -19.23 -25.99
N PHE A 164 10.84 -19.62 -25.21
CA PHE A 164 10.39 -18.90 -24.00
C PHE A 164 10.06 -19.92 -22.92
N ASP A 165 10.69 -19.79 -21.75
CA ASP A 165 10.44 -20.66 -20.61
C ASP A 165 9.23 -20.14 -19.83
N ASP A 166 8.13 -20.88 -19.85
CA ASP A 166 6.90 -20.54 -19.14
C ASP A 166 7.06 -20.53 -17.60
N LYS A 167 8.05 -21.28 -17.11
CA LYS A 167 8.36 -21.27 -15.68
C LYS A 167 9.31 -20.11 -15.36
N PRO A 168 8.92 -19.18 -14.49
CA PRO A 168 9.79 -18.07 -14.16
C PRO A 168 11.04 -18.54 -13.39
N VAL A 169 12.16 -17.89 -13.64
CA VAL A 169 13.41 -18.04 -12.87
C VAL A 169 13.24 -17.43 -11.47
N GLY A 170 12.44 -16.36 -11.38
CA GLY A 170 12.15 -15.68 -10.12
C GLY A 170 10.94 -14.76 -10.23
N SER A 171 10.30 -14.50 -9.09
CA SER A 171 9.18 -13.57 -8.94
C SER A 171 9.51 -12.48 -7.95
N ALA A 172 9.16 -11.24 -8.27
CA ALA A 172 9.34 -10.06 -7.44
C ALA A 172 8.00 -9.37 -7.18
N SER A 173 8.00 -8.30 -6.37
CA SER A 173 6.78 -7.57 -5.98
C SER A 173 5.98 -7.00 -7.15
N ILE A 174 6.65 -6.63 -8.24
CA ILE A 174 6.06 -5.95 -9.39
C ILE A 174 6.19 -6.72 -10.71
N GLY A 175 6.86 -7.88 -10.71
CA GLY A 175 7.06 -8.66 -11.94
C GLY A 175 7.73 -9.99 -11.69
N GLN A 176 7.90 -10.77 -12.75
CA GLN A 176 8.63 -12.04 -12.75
C GLN A 176 9.59 -12.12 -13.94
N VAL A 177 10.62 -12.93 -13.81
CA VAL A 177 11.69 -13.07 -14.82
C VAL A 177 11.63 -14.45 -15.44
N HIS A 178 11.69 -14.51 -16.76
CA HIS A 178 11.72 -15.74 -17.56
C HIS A 178 13.00 -15.81 -18.37
N ARG A 179 13.47 -17.02 -18.64
CA ARG A 179 14.48 -17.26 -19.68
C ARG A 179 13.80 -17.24 -21.05
N ALA A 180 14.48 -16.68 -22.02
CA ALA A 180 14.06 -16.75 -23.41
C ALA A 180 15.28 -16.73 -24.35
N THR A 181 15.07 -17.19 -25.58
CA THR A 181 16.05 -17.10 -26.67
C THR A 181 15.46 -16.23 -27.77
N LEU A 182 16.15 -15.19 -28.17
CA LEU A 182 15.76 -14.35 -29.30
C LEU A 182 15.86 -15.11 -30.63
N LYS A 183 15.26 -14.56 -31.70
CA LYS A 183 15.28 -15.18 -33.05
C LYS A 183 16.69 -15.29 -33.64
N ASP A 184 17.63 -14.49 -33.16
CA ASP A 184 19.04 -14.54 -33.57
C ASP A 184 19.87 -15.54 -32.75
N GLY A 185 19.26 -16.27 -31.82
CA GLY A 185 19.90 -17.23 -30.91
C GLY A 185 20.46 -16.65 -29.62
N THR A 186 20.29 -15.35 -29.36
CA THR A 186 20.77 -14.72 -28.15
C THR A 186 19.91 -15.14 -26.95
N SER A 187 20.53 -15.62 -25.87
CA SER A 187 19.84 -15.93 -24.61
C SER A 187 19.61 -14.63 -23.81
N VAL A 188 18.41 -14.45 -23.31
CA VAL A 188 17.97 -13.24 -22.58
C VAL A 188 17.15 -13.57 -21.35
N ALA A 189 17.16 -12.67 -20.37
CA ALA A 189 16.22 -12.65 -19.27
C ALA A 189 15.09 -11.65 -19.58
N VAL A 190 13.86 -12.13 -19.58
CA VAL A 190 12.66 -11.33 -19.87
C VAL A 190 11.94 -11.03 -18.57
N LYS A 191 11.98 -9.79 -18.12
CA LYS A 191 11.22 -9.32 -16.96
C LYS A 191 9.83 -8.89 -17.39
N VAL A 192 8.81 -9.62 -16.92
CA VAL A 192 7.40 -9.37 -17.23
C VAL A 192 6.73 -8.71 -16.02
N GLN A 193 6.25 -7.50 -16.23
CA GLN A 193 5.61 -6.71 -15.18
C GLN A 193 4.19 -7.21 -14.90
N TYR A 194 3.81 -7.27 -13.63
CA TYR A 194 2.44 -7.59 -13.23
C TYR A 194 1.48 -6.43 -13.53
N GLY A 195 0.22 -6.77 -13.82
CA GLY A 195 -0.79 -5.74 -14.02
C GLY A 195 -1.04 -4.84 -12.81
N ALA A 196 -0.87 -5.37 -11.59
CA ALA A 196 -0.91 -4.60 -10.34
C ALA A 196 0.38 -3.82 -10.07
N GLY A 197 1.48 -4.16 -10.73
CA GLY A 197 2.75 -3.44 -10.70
C GLY A 197 2.85 -2.35 -11.76
N ASN A 198 1.81 -2.16 -12.58
CA ASN A 198 1.76 -1.08 -13.56
C ASN A 198 1.84 0.28 -12.87
N GLU A 199 2.65 1.16 -13.39
CA GLU A 199 2.89 2.50 -12.86
C GLU A 199 1.60 3.28 -12.57
N THR A 200 0.63 3.24 -13.48
CA THR A 200 -0.65 3.94 -13.30
C THR A 200 -1.44 3.40 -12.10
N VAL A 201 -1.50 2.08 -11.95
CA VAL A 201 -2.19 1.45 -10.80
C VAL A 201 -1.50 1.84 -9.49
N MET A 202 -0.17 1.76 -9.45
CA MET A 202 0.60 2.10 -8.24
C MET A 202 0.48 3.59 -7.88
N ARG A 203 0.51 4.49 -8.86
CA ARG A 203 0.28 5.92 -8.62
C ARG A 203 -1.12 6.20 -8.08
N ASN A 204 -2.14 5.51 -8.59
CA ASN A 204 -3.50 5.62 -8.08
C ASN A 204 -3.62 5.08 -6.66
N ASP A 205 -3.01 3.93 -6.35
CA ASP A 205 -2.98 3.37 -5.00
C ASP A 205 -2.37 4.35 -3.99
N ILE A 206 -1.21 4.93 -4.32
CA ILE A 206 -0.53 5.91 -3.46
C ILE A 206 -1.39 7.14 -3.28
N LYS A 207 -1.98 7.66 -4.36
CA LYS A 207 -2.88 8.82 -4.31
C LYS A 207 -4.06 8.58 -3.37
N HIS A 208 -4.76 7.45 -3.52
CA HIS A 208 -5.91 7.12 -2.68
C HIS A 208 -5.50 6.84 -1.24
N GLY A 209 -4.34 6.21 -1.03
CA GLY A 209 -3.74 6.06 0.29
C GLY A 209 -3.52 7.41 0.96
N LYS A 210 -2.88 8.36 0.27
CA LYS A 210 -2.66 9.72 0.78
C LYS A 210 -3.97 10.45 1.09
N GLU A 211 -4.99 10.33 0.25
CA GLU A 211 -6.31 10.93 0.50
C GLU A 211 -6.95 10.37 1.77
N LEU A 212 -6.87 9.04 1.98
CA LEU A 212 -7.33 8.42 3.21
C LEU A 212 -6.57 8.94 4.44
N PHE A 213 -5.23 8.99 4.36
CA PHE A 213 -4.41 9.49 5.46
C PHE A 213 -4.61 10.98 5.73
N ARG A 214 -4.83 11.83 4.72
CA ARG A 214 -5.19 13.24 4.93
C ARG A 214 -6.43 13.42 5.80
N ILE A 215 -7.38 12.48 5.70
CA ILE A 215 -8.63 12.53 6.47
C ILE A 215 -8.43 11.94 7.87
N LEU A 216 -7.76 10.80 7.96
CA LEU A 216 -7.70 10.00 9.19
C LEU A 216 -6.44 10.25 10.04
N ALA A 217 -5.30 10.56 9.42
CA ALA A 217 -4.00 10.73 10.07
C ALA A 217 -3.11 11.70 9.27
N PRO A 218 -3.47 13.00 9.19
CA PRO A 218 -2.80 13.97 8.31
C PRO A 218 -1.30 14.16 8.59
N GLU A 219 -0.85 13.90 9.80
CA GLU A 219 0.55 13.96 10.21
C GLU A 219 1.42 12.86 9.56
N GLN A 220 0.80 11.78 9.07
CA GLN A 220 1.52 10.67 8.43
C GLN A 220 1.68 10.84 6.91
N VAL A 221 1.08 11.86 6.31
CA VAL A 221 1.12 12.09 4.85
C VAL A 221 2.54 12.31 4.35
N ALA A 222 3.39 12.98 5.13
CA ALA A 222 4.79 13.23 4.77
C ALA A 222 5.59 11.93 4.56
N VAL A 223 5.32 10.87 5.33
CA VAL A 223 5.93 9.56 5.16
C VAL A 223 5.51 8.94 3.82
N LEU A 224 4.25 9.09 3.43
CA LEU A 224 3.75 8.61 2.14
C LEU A 224 4.34 9.40 0.96
N ASP A 225 4.64 10.70 1.14
CA ASP A 225 5.33 11.52 0.13
C ASP A 225 6.76 11.02 -0.11
N GLU A 226 7.49 10.67 0.96
CA GLU A 226 8.82 10.08 0.87
C GLU A 226 8.80 8.71 0.16
N ILE A 227 7.84 7.86 0.51
CA ILE A 227 7.66 6.55 -0.12
C ILE A 227 7.33 6.70 -1.61
N GLU A 228 6.45 7.65 -1.99
CA GLU A 228 6.14 7.92 -3.40
C GLU A 228 7.37 8.34 -4.18
N ALA A 229 8.21 9.23 -3.62
CA ALA A 229 9.44 9.68 -4.25
C ALA A 229 10.42 8.50 -4.49
N GLN A 230 10.54 7.58 -3.55
CA GLN A 230 11.36 6.39 -3.72
C GLN A 230 10.80 5.44 -4.78
N PHE A 231 9.49 5.24 -4.82
CA PHE A 231 8.87 4.37 -5.82
C PHE A 231 8.97 4.92 -7.24
N ALA A 232 8.99 6.24 -7.41
CA ALA A 232 9.13 6.89 -8.72
C ALA A 232 10.43 6.48 -9.43
N THR A 233 11.51 6.24 -8.67
CA THR A 233 12.80 5.83 -9.24
C THR A 233 12.82 4.38 -9.73
N GLU A 234 11.96 3.52 -9.19
CA GLU A 234 11.92 2.09 -9.53
C GLU A 234 11.12 1.78 -10.80
N PHE A 235 10.36 2.73 -11.32
CA PHE A 235 9.63 2.56 -12.59
C PHE A 235 10.47 2.82 -13.82
N ASP A 236 11.67 3.39 -13.69
CA ASP A 236 12.58 3.59 -14.81
C ASP A 236 13.37 2.30 -15.14
N TYR A 237 12.66 1.31 -15.68
CA TYR A 237 13.26 0.05 -16.15
C TYR A 237 14.34 0.24 -17.23
N ARG A 238 14.43 1.44 -17.85
CA ARG A 238 15.50 1.73 -18.81
C ARG A 238 16.84 1.87 -18.09
N GLN A 239 16.85 2.36 -16.86
CA GLN A 239 18.04 2.40 -16.02
C GLN A 239 18.43 1.00 -15.55
N GLU A 240 17.45 0.17 -15.16
CA GLU A 240 17.68 -1.21 -14.74
C GLU A 240 18.25 -2.05 -15.90
N ALA A 241 17.69 -1.92 -17.10
CA ALA A 241 18.15 -2.64 -18.29
C ALA A 241 19.56 -2.27 -18.77
N ARG A 242 20.06 -1.11 -18.35
CA ARG A 242 21.43 -0.65 -18.64
C ARG A 242 22.45 -1.04 -17.57
N SER A 243 22.00 -1.57 -16.47
CA SER A 243 22.88 -1.99 -15.37
C SER A 243 23.49 -3.36 -15.68
N PRO A 244 24.83 -3.52 -15.70
CA PRO A 244 25.50 -4.75 -16.12
C PRO A 244 25.44 -5.90 -15.11
N ARG A 245 24.50 -5.93 -14.19
CA ARG A 245 24.44 -6.86 -13.05
C ARG A 245 23.59 -8.12 -13.27
N PHE A 246 23.14 -8.42 -14.46
CA PHE A 246 22.50 -9.70 -14.76
C PHE A 246 23.48 -10.68 -15.42
N GLU A 247 24.33 -11.29 -14.62
CA GLU A 247 24.91 -12.58 -14.96
C GLU A 247 23.85 -13.65 -14.67
N VAL A 248 23.44 -14.35 -15.73
CA VAL A 248 22.42 -15.45 -15.70
C VAL A 248 23.16 -16.78 -15.50
#